data_59715603b91fb03528f3ba5c5b2c7557
#
_entry.id   59715603b91fb03528f3ba5c5b2c7557
#
_cell.length_a   1.000
_cell.length_b   1.000
_cell.length_c   1.000
_cell.angle_alpha   90.00
_cell.angle_beta   90.00
_cell.angle_gamma   90.00
#
_symmetry.space_group_name_H-M   'P 1'
#
loop_
_entity.id
_entity.type
_entity.pdbx_description
1 polymer ?
#
loop_
_entity_poly.entity_id
_entity_poly.type
_entity_poly.pdbx_seq_one_letter_code
_entity_poly.pdbx_strand_id
1 'polypeptide(L)'
;MIRACAAVKDLKGDNHDQDIGIKIALRAMEDPLRQIVSNAGDEASVVLAKVADGEGNFGYNAATGEYGDMVQMGILDPTKVTRSALQNASSVAGLLITTECMVAELPKEEPVGAPDMGGMGGMGGMM
;
A
#
# COMPACT_ATOMS: atom_id res chain seq x y z
N MET A 1 -0.76 1.90 -11.10
CA MET A 1 -2.22 1.85 -10.81
C MET A 1 -2.95 3.11 -11.30
N ILE A 2 -2.56 4.34 -10.96
CA ILE A 2 -3.28 5.57 -11.34
C ILE A 2 -3.56 5.67 -12.85
N ARG A 3 -2.57 5.37 -13.70
CA ARG A 3 -2.80 5.33 -15.17
C ARG A 3 -3.82 4.27 -15.60
N ALA A 4 -3.89 3.13 -14.90
CA ALA A 4 -4.89 2.10 -15.18
C ALA A 4 -6.30 2.58 -14.80
N CYS A 5 -6.47 3.35 -13.73
CA CYS A 5 -7.75 3.96 -13.39
C CYS A 5 -8.28 4.86 -14.52
N ALA A 6 -7.40 5.67 -15.13
CA ALA A 6 -7.78 6.52 -16.24
C ALA A 6 -8.30 5.73 -17.47
N ALA A 7 -7.72 4.55 -17.72
CA ALA A 7 -8.13 3.69 -18.83
C ALA A 7 -9.50 3.02 -18.65
N VAL A 8 -9.98 2.91 -17.42
CA VAL A 8 -11.25 2.22 -17.08
C VAL A 8 -12.26 3.14 -16.38
N LYS A 9 -12.02 4.44 -16.35
CA LYS A 9 -12.89 5.41 -15.66
C LYS A 9 -14.34 5.42 -16.17
N ASP A 10 -14.52 5.11 -17.46
CA ASP A 10 -15.82 5.11 -18.14
C ASP A 10 -16.47 3.71 -18.17
N LEU A 11 -15.86 2.73 -17.49
CA LEU A 11 -16.43 1.39 -17.36
C LEU A 11 -17.77 1.46 -16.62
N LYS A 12 -18.76 0.79 -17.18
CA LYS A 12 -20.10 0.68 -16.60
C LYS A 12 -20.45 -0.79 -16.36
N GLY A 13 -21.17 -1.02 -15.29
CA GLY A 13 -21.79 -2.31 -15.00
C GLY A 13 -23.15 -2.46 -15.67
N ASP A 14 -23.76 -3.62 -15.49
CA ASP A 14 -25.10 -3.93 -16.01
C ASP A 14 -26.22 -3.28 -15.16
N ASN A 15 -25.89 -2.80 -13.96
CA ASN A 15 -26.83 -2.18 -13.03
C ASN A 15 -26.12 -1.18 -12.09
N HIS A 16 -26.92 -0.45 -11.31
CA HIS A 16 -26.43 0.58 -10.40
C HIS A 16 -25.47 0.07 -9.33
N ASP A 17 -25.69 -1.12 -8.79
CA ASP A 17 -24.85 -1.69 -7.73
C ASP A 17 -23.46 -2.06 -8.27
N GLN A 18 -23.39 -2.57 -9.49
CA GLN A 18 -22.12 -2.81 -10.18
C GLN A 18 -21.37 -1.51 -10.48
N ASP A 19 -22.07 -0.44 -10.87
CA ASP A 19 -21.47 0.89 -11.05
C ASP A 19 -20.86 1.41 -9.75
N ILE A 20 -21.52 1.20 -8.62
CA ILE A 20 -20.98 1.55 -7.29
C ILE A 20 -19.73 0.71 -7.00
N GLY A 21 -19.78 -0.60 -7.23
CA GLY A 21 -18.63 -1.49 -7.05
C GLY A 21 -17.42 -1.08 -7.87
N ILE A 22 -17.62 -0.69 -9.12
CA ILE A 22 -16.56 -0.16 -9.99
C ILE A 22 -15.95 1.11 -9.40
N LYS A 23 -16.76 2.05 -8.92
CA LYS A 23 -16.29 3.29 -8.30
C LYS A 23 -15.48 3.01 -7.02
N ILE A 24 -15.92 2.06 -6.19
CA ILE A 24 -15.19 1.64 -4.99
C ILE A 24 -13.83 1.06 -5.36
N ALA A 25 -13.77 0.17 -6.35
CA ALA A 25 -12.52 -0.41 -6.82
C ALA A 25 -11.55 0.64 -7.38
N LEU A 26 -12.03 1.57 -8.20
CA LEU A 26 -11.22 2.69 -8.72
C LEU A 26 -10.67 3.55 -7.59
N ARG A 27 -11.48 3.85 -6.59
CA ARG A 27 -11.03 4.62 -5.42
C ARG A 27 -9.96 3.88 -4.62
N ALA A 28 -10.14 2.58 -4.39
CA ALA A 28 -9.15 1.76 -3.68
C ALA A 28 -7.80 1.68 -4.42
N MET A 29 -7.79 1.77 -5.75
CA MET A 29 -6.55 1.79 -6.54
C MET A 29 -5.71 3.07 -6.36
N GLU A 30 -6.25 4.12 -5.77
CA GLU A 30 -5.51 5.34 -5.41
C GLU A 30 -4.71 5.18 -4.11
N ASP A 31 -5.16 4.29 -3.21
CA ASP A 31 -4.65 4.19 -1.85
C ASP A 31 -3.15 3.87 -1.75
N PRO A 32 -2.54 3.02 -2.60
CA PRO A 32 -1.10 2.81 -2.55
C PRO A 32 -0.28 4.10 -2.75
N LEU A 33 -0.69 4.96 -3.70
CA LEU A 33 -0.02 6.26 -3.88
C LEU A 33 -0.26 7.18 -2.68
N ARG A 34 -1.50 7.25 -2.19
CA ARG A 34 -1.85 8.04 -1.01
C ARG A 34 -1.01 7.65 0.20
N GLN A 35 -0.86 6.34 0.43
CA GLN A 35 -0.07 5.84 1.57
C GLN A 35 1.41 6.18 1.43
N ILE A 36 2.00 6.03 0.23
CA ILE A 36 3.40 6.38 -0.03
C ILE A 36 3.62 7.87 0.25
N VAL A 37 2.73 8.74 -0.23
CA VAL A 37 2.84 10.19 -0.05
C VAL A 37 2.67 10.58 1.42
N SER A 38 1.68 10.01 2.10
CA SER A 38 1.46 10.25 3.54
C SER A 38 2.66 9.80 4.38
N ASN A 39 3.29 8.67 4.03
CA ASN A 39 4.50 8.20 4.71
C ASN A 39 5.70 9.14 4.51
N ALA A 40 5.73 9.88 3.39
CA ALA A 40 6.73 10.91 3.14
C ALA A 40 6.43 12.24 3.87
N GLY A 41 5.25 12.38 4.46
CA GLY A 41 4.84 13.59 5.16
C GLY A 41 4.16 14.64 4.27
N ASP A 42 3.84 14.30 3.02
CA ASP A 42 3.25 15.20 2.05
C ASP A 42 1.71 15.04 1.96
N GLU A 43 1.05 16.04 1.34
CA GLU A 43 -0.39 16.04 1.15
C GLU A 43 -0.81 15.12 -0.01
N ALA A 44 -1.34 13.96 0.33
CA ALA A 44 -1.66 12.89 -0.62
C ALA A 44 -2.66 13.31 -1.70
N SER A 45 -3.62 14.18 -1.39
CA SER A 45 -4.65 14.62 -2.33
C SER A 45 -4.06 15.50 -3.43
N VAL A 46 -3.12 16.37 -3.07
CA VAL A 46 -2.43 17.26 -4.01
C VAL A 46 -1.55 16.46 -4.96
N VAL A 47 -0.76 15.54 -4.40
CA VAL A 47 0.13 14.70 -5.22
C VAL A 47 -0.67 13.80 -6.15
N LEU A 48 -1.75 13.18 -5.66
CA LEU A 48 -2.61 12.33 -6.47
C LEU A 48 -3.20 13.08 -7.66
N ALA A 49 -3.79 14.27 -7.43
CA ALA A 49 -4.35 15.11 -8.50
C ALA A 49 -3.29 15.41 -9.57
N LYS A 50 -2.11 15.86 -9.14
CA LYS A 50 -1.02 16.22 -10.06
C LYS A 50 -0.47 15.01 -10.83
N VAL A 51 -0.38 13.84 -10.20
CA VAL A 51 0.02 12.60 -10.89
C VAL A 51 -1.07 12.15 -11.85
N ALA A 52 -2.34 12.24 -11.49
CA ALA A 52 -3.45 11.85 -12.35
C ALA A 52 -3.54 12.70 -13.63
N ASP A 53 -3.29 14.00 -13.54
CA ASP A 53 -3.29 14.94 -14.66
C ASP A 53 -2.06 14.77 -15.58
N GLY A 54 -0.98 14.16 -15.10
CA GLY A 54 0.22 13.94 -15.89
C GLY A 54 0.03 12.83 -16.93
N GLU A 55 0.95 12.73 -17.89
CA GLU A 55 0.94 11.75 -18.97
C GLU A 55 2.14 10.79 -18.92
N GLY A 56 2.03 9.67 -19.63
CA GLY A 56 3.12 8.69 -19.78
C GLY A 56 3.66 8.18 -18.45
N ASN A 57 4.96 8.34 -18.24
CA ASN A 57 5.69 7.90 -17.04
C ASN A 57 5.76 8.96 -15.93
N PHE A 58 5.05 10.07 -16.08
CA PHE A 58 5.05 11.14 -15.08
C PHE A 58 4.52 10.64 -13.73
N GLY A 59 5.25 10.92 -12.67
CA GLY A 59 4.94 10.50 -11.31
C GLY A 59 5.59 11.39 -10.26
N TYR A 60 5.60 10.93 -9.03
CA TYR A 60 6.12 11.61 -7.86
C TYR A 60 7.17 10.75 -7.15
N ASN A 61 8.34 11.30 -6.92
CA ASN A 61 9.41 10.69 -6.13
C ASN A 61 9.26 11.11 -4.67
N ALA A 62 8.71 10.24 -3.84
CA ALA A 62 8.46 10.50 -2.43
C ALA A 62 9.75 10.64 -1.58
N ALA A 63 10.91 10.22 -2.09
CA ALA A 63 12.18 10.39 -1.39
C ALA A 63 12.76 11.81 -1.54
N THR A 64 12.49 12.49 -2.67
CA THR A 64 13.04 13.83 -2.96
C THR A 64 11.99 14.93 -3.05
N GLY A 65 10.70 14.57 -3.10
CA GLY A 65 9.61 15.53 -3.33
C GLY A 65 9.47 15.99 -4.78
N GLU A 66 10.19 15.38 -5.72
CA GLU A 66 10.25 15.82 -7.10
C GLU A 66 9.23 15.07 -7.99
N TYR A 67 8.73 15.79 -9.00
CA TYR A 67 7.88 15.23 -10.04
C TYR A 67 8.69 15.08 -11.33
N GLY A 68 8.47 13.97 -12.04
CA GLY A 68 9.17 13.73 -13.30
C GLY A 68 8.86 12.37 -13.92
N ASP A 69 9.65 12.00 -14.90
CA ASP A 69 9.57 10.68 -15.53
C ASP A 69 10.16 9.61 -14.60
N MET A 70 9.31 8.74 -14.08
CA MET A 70 9.71 7.70 -13.11
C MET A 70 10.67 6.68 -13.71
N VAL A 71 10.57 6.42 -15.02
CA VAL A 71 11.49 5.48 -15.70
C VAL A 71 12.90 6.08 -15.77
N GLN A 72 13.01 7.36 -16.10
CA GLN A 72 14.31 8.06 -16.12
C GLN A 72 14.91 8.18 -14.73
N MET A 73 14.08 8.33 -13.70
CA MET A 73 14.51 8.37 -12.30
C MET A 73 14.86 6.98 -11.73
N GLY A 74 14.63 5.89 -12.49
CA GLY A 74 14.88 4.54 -12.04
C GLY A 74 13.85 4.01 -11.02
N ILE A 75 12.71 4.68 -10.89
CA ILE A 75 11.62 4.31 -9.97
C ILE A 75 10.60 3.49 -10.73
N LEU A 76 10.66 2.18 -10.56
CA LEU A 76 9.87 1.24 -11.37
C LEU A 76 9.12 0.26 -10.48
N ASP A 77 7.84 0.04 -10.82
CA ASP A 77 7.04 -1.06 -10.31
C ASP A 77 6.92 -2.16 -11.38
N PRO A 78 7.37 -3.39 -11.12
CA PRO A 78 7.16 -4.49 -12.04
C PRO A 78 5.66 -4.73 -12.25
N THR A 79 5.19 -4.67 -13.49
CA THR A 79 3.76 -4.81 -13.82
C THR A 79 3.16 -6.11 -13.29
N LYS A 80 3.91 -7.22 -13.35
CA LYS A 80 3.45 -8.52 -12.84
C LYS A 80 3.19 -8.47 -11.33
N VAL A 81 4.05 -7.82 -10.56
CA VAL A 81 3.90 -7.68 -9.10
C VAL A 81 2.67 -6.85 -8.77
N THR A 82 2.56 -5.67 -9.39
CA THR A 82 1.43 -4.75 -9.19
C THR A 82 0.09 -5.40 -9.57
N ARG A 83 0.06 -6.13 -10.67
CA ARG A 83 -1.13 -6.88 -11.11
C ARG A 83 -1.50 -7.99 -10.13
N SER A 84 -0.53 -8.80 -9.70
CA SER A 84 -0.77 -9.90 -8.76
C SER A 84 -1.25 -9.38 -7.41
N ALA A 85 -0.68 -8.28 -6.92
CA ALA A 85 -1.12 -7.62 -5.69
C ALA A 85 -2.59 -7.17 -5.78
N LEU A 86 -2.98 -6.53 -6.88
CA LEU A 86 -4.36 -6.10 -7.11
C LEU A 86 -5.33 -7.28 -7.20
N GLN A 87 -4.97 -8.36 -7.90
CA GLN A 87 -5.79 -9.57 -8.02
C GLN A 87 -5.99 -10.24 -6.66
N ASN A 88 -4.93 -10.39 -5.87
CA ASN A 88 -5.01 -11.00 -4.55
C ASN A 88 -5.82 -10.14 -3.59
N ALA A 89 -5.61 -8.83 -3.57
CA ALA A 89 -6.38 -7.91 -2.74
C ALA A 89 -7.88 -7.95 -3.09
N SER A 90 -8.21 -7.94 -4.37
CA SER A 90 -9.59 -8.03 -4.86
C SER A 90 -10.25 -9.36 -4.46
N SER A 91 -9.51 -10.49 -4.55
CA SER A 91 -10.01 -11.80 -4.14
C SER A 91 -10.34 -11.85 -2.65
N VAL A 92 -9.43 -11.36 -1.80
CA VAL A 92 -9.65 -11.32 -0.34
C VAL A 92 -10.78 -10.36 0.03
N ALA A 93 -10.81 -9.16 -0.57
CA ALA A 93 -11.88 -8.21 -0.34
C ALA A 93 -13.25 -8.77 -0.74
N GLY A 94 -13.32 -9.47 -1.89
CA GLY A 94 -14.54 -10.13 -2.34
C GLY A 94 -15.06 -11.20 -1.36
N LEU A 95 -14.14 -11.95 -0.74
CA LEU A 95 -14.51 -12.90 0.32
C LEU A 95 -15.02 -12.17 1.57
N LEU A 96 -14.33 -11.12 2.01
CA LEU A 96 -14.71 -10.36 3.21
C LEU A 96 -16.09 -9.72 3.11
N ILE A 97 -16.44 -9.14 1.96
CA ILE A 97 -17.74 -8.49 1.77
C ILE A 97 -18.90 -9.48 1.61
N THR A 98 -18.61 -10.76 1.37
CA THR A 98 -19.63 -11.83 1.25
C THR A 98 -19.78 -12.66 2.52
N THR A 99 -18.97 -12.41 3.56
CA THR A 99 -19.01 -13.11 4.84
C THR A 99 -19.62 -12.23 5.93
N GLU A 100 -20.31 -12.85 6.89
CA GLU A 100 -20.89 -12.14 8.04
C GLU A 100 -19.95 -12.03 9.23
N CYS A 101 -18.93 -12.89 9.29
CA CYS A 101 -17.93 -12.87 10.38
C CYS A 101 -16.58 -13.39 9.90
N MET A 102 -15.56 -13.05 10.65
CA MET A 102 -14.19 -13.55 10.48
C MET A 102 -13.74 -14.18 11.81
N VAL A 103 -13.18 -15.40 11.73
CA VAL A 103 -12.55 -16.05 12.87
C VAL A 103 -11.04 -15.89 12.75
N ALA A 104 -10.44 -15.29 13.77
CA ALA A 104 -9.00 -15.05 13.81
C ALA A 104 -8.42 -15.45 15.18
N GLU A 105 -7.14 -15.78 15.21
CA GLU A 105 -6.44 -16.00 16.46
C GLU A 105 -6.28 -14.68 17.24
N LEU A 106 -6.43 -14.75 18.57
CA LEU A 106 -6.11 -13.62 19.42
C LEU A 106 -4.58 -13.36 19.40
N PRO A 107 -4.16 -12.09 19.40
CA PRO A 107 -2.75 -11.77 19.55
C PRO A 107 -2.18 -12.45 20.81
N LYS A 108 -1.09 -13.18 20.66
CA LYS A 108 -0.36 -13.71 21.79
C LYS A 108 0.34 -12.56 22.50
N GLU A 109 0.12 -12.41 23.80
CA GLU A 109 0.98 -11.55 24.62
C GLU A 109 2.40 -12.13 24.57
N GLU A 110 3.32 -11.46 23.90
CA GLU A 110 4.74 -11.81 24.03
C GLU A 110 5.15 -11.54 25.48
N PRO A 111 5.71 -12.53 26.18
CA PRO A 111 6.21 -12.27 27.53
C PRO A 111 7.25 -11.17 27.43
N VAL A 112 7.02 -10.06 28.14
CA VAL A 112 7.99 -8.98 28.28
C VAL A 112 9.28 -9.63 28.75
N GLY A 113 10.29 -9.69 27.88
CA GLY A 113 11.57 -10.33 28.17
C GLY A 113 12.11 -9.80 29.48
N ALA A 114 12.31 -10.69 30.45
CA ALA A 114 12.98 -10.34 31.69
C ALA A 114 14.32 -9.67 31.33
N PRO A 115 14.69 -8.56 31.96
CA PRO A 115 15.97 -7.93 31.69
C PRO A 115 17.07 -8.96 31.93
N ASP A 116 17.89 -9.16 30.91
CA ASP A 116 19.08 -10.03 30.96
C ASP A 116 20.03 -9.49 32.03
N MET A 117 19.90 -10.05 33.24
CA MET A 117 20.84 -9.85 34.34
C MET A 117 22.03 -10.81 34.17
N GLY A 118 22.57 -10.84 32.96
CA GLY A 118 23.75 -11.62 32.63
C GLY A 118 25.03 -10.83 32.75
N GLY A 119 25.79 -11.07 33.79
CA GLY A 119 27.20 -10.72 33.74
C GLY A 119 27.81 -9.93 34.87
N MET A 120 27.68 -10.43 36.07
CA MET A 120 28.62 -10.03 37.15
C MET A 120 29.14 -11.27 37.86
N GLY A 121 30.19 -11.85 37.29
CA GLY A 121 30.85 -13.02 37.89
C GLY A 121 32.20 -13.28 37.26
N GLY A 122 33.26 -12.68 37.79
CA GLY A 122 34.59 -13.01 37.30
C GLY A 122 35.72 -12.15 37.83
N MET A 123 35.77 -11.96 39.14
CA MET A 123 37.00 -11.45 39.76
C MET A 123 37.36 -12.38 40.92
N GLY A 124 38.37 -13.22 40.72
CA GLY A 124 38.90 -14.07 41.77
C GLY A 124 39.95 -15.03 41.25
N GLY A 125 41.21 -14.76 41.50
CA GLY A 125 42.26 -15.73 41.28
C GLY A 125 43.65 -15.18 41.05
N MET A 126 44.16 -14.39 42.00
CA MET A 126 45.61 -14.31 42.19
C MET A 126 46.03 -15.39 43.16
N MET A 127 46.91 -16.27 42.73
CA MET A 127 48.11 -16.75 43.39
C MET A 127 48.95 -17.50 42.39
#